data_5c0a80ecca5af9d547babbef0691736b
#
_entry.id   5c0a80ecca5af9d547babbef0691736b
#
_cell.length_a   1.000
_cell.length_b   1.000
_cell.length_c   1.000
_cell.angle_alpha   90.00
_cell.angle_beta   90.00
_cell.angle_gamma   90.00
#
_symmetry.space_group_name_H-M   'P 1'
#
loop_
_entity.id
_entity.type
_entity.pdbx_description
1 polymer ?
#
loop_
_entity_poly.entity_id
_entity_poly.type
_entity_poly.pdbx_seq_one_letter_code
_entity_poly.pdbx_strand_id
1 'polypeptide(L)'
;MAQWIHDKDPRSPHIERLLQDVPKCPGVCLFIDIVDSTWIKYREPFTKWGQKLNNTFNFISLLNDFPENIVKGIGDEIMLYIPESVLHQKTTFRTYFALLEEIYATLDNIKNFPVDGLFLPCKVAIHYCTEVYNVTFLDGYNDYYGKDIDLSARLMSKAKPYRIVLSEKFYQKVQEDIAAENIQPEQGCLKFITGKYIEDFKGVPRPVEYRIIQV
;
A
#
# COMPACT_ATOMS: atom_id res chain seq x y z
N MET A 1 -14.06 -12.43 -2.09
CA MET A 1 -14.37 -12.46 -0.63
C MET A 1 -13.37 -13.40 0.01
N ALA A 2 -12.73 -13.00 1.11
CA ALA A 2 -11.75 -13.82 1.81
C ALA A 2 -12.34 -15.15 2.28
N GLN A 3 -11.55 -16.21 2.21
CA GLN A 3 -11.96 -17.49 2.77
C GLN A 3 -11.92 -17.44 4.30
N TRP A 4 -13.07 -17.69 4.94
CA TRP A 4 -13.12 -17.75 6.40
C TRP A 4 -12.53 -19.06 6.90
N ILE A 5 -11.48 -18.96 7.71
CA ILE A 5 -10.80 -20.09 8.34
C ILE A 5 -11.24 -20.18 9.80
N HIS A 6 -12.09 -21.15 10.09
CA HIS A 6 -12.64 -21.32 11.42
C HIS A 6 -12.80 -22.79 11.78
N ASP A 7 -12.45 -23.15 13.02
CA ASP A 7 -12.81 -24.40 13.68
C ASP A 7 -13.05 -24.14 15.17
N LYS A 8 -14.04 -24.80 15.74
CA LYS A 8 -14.35 -24.68 17.16
C LYS A 8 -13.38 -25.48 18.05
N ASP A 9 -12.74 -26.52 17.51
CA ASP A 9 -11.70 -27.27 18.22
C ASP A 9 -10.31 -26.85 17.74
N PRO A 10 -9.53 -26.13 18.59
CA PRO A 10 -8.20 -25.66 18.21
C PRO A 10 -7.17 -26.77 17.94
N ARG A 11 -7.51 -28.03 18.29
CA ARG A 11 -6.66 -29.22 18.06
C ARG A 11 -7.07 -29.98 16.80
N SER A 12 -8.07 -29.49 16.09
CA SER A 12 -8.60 -30.16 14.90
C SER A 12 -7.60 -30.06 13.75
N PRO A 13 -7.24 -31.14 13.06
CA PRO A 13 -6.43 -31.13 11.85
C PRO A 13 -7.18 -30.52 10.67
N HIS A 14 -8.44 -30.13 10.83
CA HIS A 14 -9.25 -29.54 9.78
C HIS A 14 -8.73 -28.17 9.35
N ILE A 15 -8.31 -27.32 10.29
CA ILE A 15 -7.71 -26.01 9.99
C ILE A 15 -6.46 -26.16 9.12
N GLU A 16 -5.58 -27.09 9.46
CA GLU A 16 -4.36 -27.33 8.69
C GLU A 16 -4.68 -27.71 7.24
N ARG A 17 -5.65 -28.57 7.00
CA ARG A 17 -6.11 -28.95 5.65
C ARG A 17 -6.69 -27.77 4.90
N LEU A 18 -7.55 -26.97 5.55
CA LEU A 18 -8.11 -25.77 4.94
C LEU A 18 -7.01 -24.78 4.50
N LEU A 19 -5.98 -24.60 5.33
CA LEU A 19 -4.87 -23.69 5.01
C LEU A 19 -3.96 -24.21 3.89
N GLN A 20 -3.78 -25.53 3.76
CA GLN A 20 -3.00 -26.14 2.69
C GLN A 20 -3.60 -25.89 1.29
N ASP A 21 -4.93 -25.81 1.20
CA ASP A 21 -5.65 -25.65 -0.05
C ASP A 21 -5.86 -24.16 -0.44
N VAL A 22 -5.49 -23.21 0.42
CA VAL A 22 -5.64 -21.78 0.13
C VAL A 22 -4.66 -21.36 -0.97
N PRO A 23 -5.14 -20.86 -2.11
CA PRO A 23 -4.27 -20.41 -3.17
C PRO A 23 -3.53 -19.12 -2.77
N LYS A 24 -2.29 -18.99 -3.26
CA LYS A 24 -1.59 -17.71 -3.20
C LYS A 24 -2.31 -16.69 -4.08
N CYS A 25 -2.34 -15.46 -3.60
CA CYS A 25 -2.97 -14.35 -4.27
C CYS A 25 -1.90 -13.24 -4.49
N PRO A 26 -1.03 -13.36 -5.51
CA PRO A 26 -0.03 -12.33 -5.78
C PRO A 26 -0.69 -11.00 -6.14
N GLY A 27 -0.01 -9.90 -5.80
CA GLY A 27 -0.56 -8.57 -6.05
C GLY A 27 0.28 -7.46 -5.42
N VAL A 28 -0.28 -6.26 -5.38
CA VAL A 28 0.37 -5.08 -4.82
C VAL A 28 -0.26 -4.72 -3.48
N CYS A 29 0.57 -4.63 -2.45
CA CYS A 29 0.19 -4.09 -1.15
C CYS A 29 0.66 -2.64 -1.04
N LEU A 30 -0.26 -1.76 -0.67
CA LEU A 30 0.03 -0.36 -0.38
C LEU A 30 -0.38 -0.05 1.06
N PHE A 31 0.47 0.70 1.73
CA PHE A 31 0.13 1.40 2.95
C PHE A 31 0.24 2.91 2.71
N ILE A 32 -0.77 3.65 3.13
CA ILE A 32 -0.81 5.11 3.08
C ILE A 32 -1.07 5.58 4.50
N ASP A 33 -0.16 6.35 5.08
CA ASP A 33 -0.22 6.78 6.46
C ASP A 33 -0.13 8.31 6.57
N ILE A 34 -0.89 8.87 7.50
CA ILE A 34 -0.90 10.29 7.82
C ILE A 34 0.28 10.63 8.74
N VAL A 35 1.08 11.57 8.30
CA VAL A 35 2.26 11.99 9.07
C VAL A 35 1.84 12.85 10.25
N ASP A 36 2.47 12.58 11.41
CA ASP A 36 2.30 13.34 12.66
C ASP A 36 0.85 13.43 13.16
N SER A 37 -0.01 12.49 12.78
CA SER A 37 -1.43 12.49 13.13
C SER A 37 -1.65 12.55 14.65
N THR A 38 -0.86 11.81 15.42
CA THR A 38 -0.92 11.83 16.90
C THR A 38 -0.65 13.23 17.43
N TRP A 39 0.41 13.90 16.95
CA TRP A 39 0.76 15.25 17.38
C TRP A 39 -0.34 16.26 17.04
N ILE A 40 -0.95 16.15 15.86
CA ILE A 40 -2.07 17.02 15.42
C ILE A 40 -3.28 16.81 16.32
N LYS A 41 -3.64 15.55 16.64
CA LYS A 41 -4.76 15.20 17.52
C LYS A 41 -4.63 15.77 18.93
N TYR A 42 -3.39 15.92 19.43
CA TYR A 42 -3.15 16.54 20.74
C TYR A 42 -3.20 18.08 20.72
N ARG A 43 -2.98 18.71 19.58
CA ARG A 43 -2.88 20.18 19.49
C ARG A 43 -4.09 20.86 18.89
N GLU A 44 -4.86 20.17 18.06
CA GLU A 44 -6.04 20.72 17.42
C GLU A 44 -7.32 20.10 17.98
N PRO A 45 -8.42 20.87 18.07
CA PRO A 45 -9.72 20.31 18.41
C PRO A 45 -10.19 19.32 17.34
N PHE A 46 -10.99 18.33 17.76
CA PHE A 46 -11.49 17.25 16.89
C PHE A 46 -12.11 17.78 15.59
N THR A 47 -12.87 18.86 15.67
CA THR A 47 -13.51 19.46 14.48
C THR A 47 -12.52 19.90 13.40
N LYS A 48 -11.31 20.32 13.79
CA LYS A 48 -10.27 20.74 12.84
C LYS A 48 -9.50 19.57 12.28
N TRP A 49 -8.88 18.75 13.16
CA TRP A 49 -8.08 17.64 12.66
C TRP A 49 -8.94 16.57 11.99
N GLY A 50 -10.16 16.31 12.48
CA GLY A 50 -11.12 15.38 11.88
C GLY A 50 -11.56 15.83 10.48
N GLN A 51 -11.75 17.13 10.26
CA GLN A 51 -12.04 17.67 8.93
C GLN A 51 -10.86 17.47 7.97
N LYS A 52 -9.63 17.75 8.39
CA LYS A 52 -8.42 17.53 7.57
C LYS A 52 -8.24 16.05 7.22
N LEU A 53 -8.44 15.17 8.21
CA LEU A 53 -8.36 13.72 8.01
C LEU A 53 -9.41 13.25 7.00
N ASN A 54 -10.66 13.68 7.18
CA ASN A 54 -11.75 13.37 6.25
C ASN A 54 -11.45 13.86 4.82
N ASN A 55 -10.96 15.09 4.68
CA ASN A 55 -10.60 15.64 3.38
C ASN A 55 -9.51 14.80 2.72
N THR A 56 -8.47 14.43 3.48
CA THR A 56 -7.34 13.65 2.97
C THR A 56 -7.80 12.26 2.53
N PHE A 57 -8.57 11.56 3.35
CA PHE A 57 -9.08 10.24 3.00
C PHE A 57 -10.07 10.26 1.84
N ASN A 58 -10.95 11.26 1.79
CA ASN A 58 -11.84 11.43 0.64
C ASN A 58 -11.06 11.70 -0.64
N PHE A 59 -10.01 12.52 -0.59
CA PHE A 59 -9.18 12.79 -1.75
C PHE A 59 -8.46 11.52 -2.24
N ILE A 60 -7.88 10.74 -1.33
CA ILE A 60 -7.27 9.45 -1.64
C ILE A 60 -8.32 8.47 -2.22
N SER A 61 -9.53 8.45 -1.65
CA SER A 61 -10.62 7.58 -2.11
C SER A 61 -11.21 7.98 -3.46
N LEU A 62 -11.05 9.24 -3.89
CA LEU A 62 -11.47 9.69 -5.22
C LEU A 62 -10.53 9.21 -6.33
N LEU A 63 -9.37 8.65 -5.98
CA LEU A 63 -8.53 7.97 -6.94
C LEU A 63 -9.30 6.78 -7.51
N ASN A 64 -9.37 6.76 -8.81
CA ASN A 64 -10.09 5.74 -9.56
C ASN A 64 -9.69 4.33 -9.08
N ASP A 65 -10.67 3.49 -8.79
CA ASP A 65 -10.51 2.09 -8.37
C ASP A 65 -9.87 1.83 -6.99
N PHE A 66 -9.39 2.85 -6.24
CA PHE A 66 -8.84 2.64 -4.89
C PHE A 66 -9.86 2.19 -3.85
N PRO A 67 -11.08 2.74 -3.77
CA PRO A 67 -12.04 2.35 -2.74
C PRO A 67 -12.34 0.85 -2.71
N GLU A 68 -12.42 0.22 -3.89
CA GLU A 68 -12.70 -1.22 -4.01
C GLU A 68 -11.56 -2.11 -3.51
N ASN A 69 -10.34 -1.57 -3.41
CA ASN A 69 -9.14 -2.28 -3.00
C ASN A 69 -8.70 -1.95 -1.57
N ILE A 70 -9.45 -1.09 -0.86
CA ILE A 70 -9.21 -0.82 0.56
C ILE A 70 -9.57 -2.10 1.34
N VAL A 71 -8.58 -2.64 2.03
CA VAL A 71 -8.75 -3.81 2.90
C VAL A 71 -9.24 -3.38 4.26
N LYS A 72 -8.54 -2.41 4.86
CA LYS A 72 -8.84 -1.90 6.21
C LYS A 72 -8.17 -0.57 6.49
N GLY A 73 -8.75 0.15 7.47
CA GLY A 73 -8.10 1.27 8.15
C GLY A 73 -7.45 0.79 9.44
N ILE A 74 -6.27 1.30 9.74
CA ILE A 74 -5.50 1.01 10.96
C ILE A 74 -5.21 2.34 11.63
N GLY A 75 -6.19 2.88 12.35
CA GLY A 75 -6.11 4.24 12.90
C GLY A 75 -6.16 5.29 11.80
N ASP A 76 -5.05 5.92 11.50
CA ASP A 76 -4.86 6.92 10.44
C ASP A 76 -4.05 6.38 9.25
N GLU A 77 -3.82 5.10 9.20
CA GLU A 77 -3.22 4.38 8.08
C GLU A 77 -4.29 3.60 7.32
N ILE A 78 -4.18 3.57 5.99
CA ILE A 78 -5.02 2.77 5.10
C ILE A 78 -4.16 1.67 4.47
N MET A 79 -4.63 0.43 4.56
CA MET A 79 -4.08 -0.69 3.81
C MET A 79 -4.94 -0.97 2.58
N LEU A 80 -4.30 -1.00 1.41
CA LEU A 80 -4.90 -1.45 0.16
C LEU A 80 -4.19 -2.71 -0.33
N TYR A 81 -4.94 -3.58 -0.99
CA TYR A 81 -4.39 -4.74 -1.67
C TYR A 81 -5.04 -4.90 -3.05
N ILE A 82 -4.21 -4.89 -4.10
CA ILE A 82 -4.67 -5.04 -5.49
C ILE A 82 -4.13 -6.38 -6.00
N PRO A 83 -4.96 -7.43 -6.07
CA PRO A 83 -4.57 -8.69 -6.69
C PRO A 83 -4.09 -8.48 -8.12
N GLU A 84 -3.04 -9.18 -8.55
CA GLU A 84 -2.49 -9.06 -9.90
C GLU A 84 -3.55 -9.36 -10.97
N SER A 85 -4.42 -10.35 -10.73
CA SER A 85 -5.54 -10.67 -11.60
C SER A 85 -6.55 -9.52 -11.76
N VAL A 86 -6.63 -8.63 -10.79
CA VAL A 86 -7.52 -7.45 -10.81
C VAL A 86 -6.81 -6.26 -11.43
N LEU A 87 -5.52 -6.07 -11.13
CA LEU A 87 -4.73 -4.93 -11.64
C LEU A 87 -4.86 -4.80 -13.16
N HIS A 88 -4.61 -5.88 -13.89
CA HIS A 88 -4.63 -5.88 -15.36
C HIS A 88 -6.04 -5.74 -15.99
N GLN A 89 -7.09 -5.85 -15.18
CA GLN A 89 -8.47 -5.65 -15.63
C GLN A 89 -8.97 -4.22 -15.41
N LYS A 90 -8.28 -3.44 -14.59
CA LYS A 90 -8.67 -2.07 -14.27
C LYS A 90 -8.41 -1.13 -15.45
N THR A 91 -9.30 -0.19 -15.64
CA THR A 91 -9.19 0.79 -16.74
C THR A 91 -8.13 1.85 -16.46
N THR A 92 -7.90 2.18 -15.19
CA THR A 92 -6.99 3.25 -14.76
C THR A 92 -5.58 2.72 -14.44
N PHE A 93 -5.48 1.54 -13.81
CA PHE A 93 -4.19 0.93 -13.42
C PHE A 93 -3.95 -0.37 -14.16
N ARG A 94 -3.77 -0.31 -15.46
CA ARG A 94 -3.47 -1.51 -16.26
C ARG A 94 -2.09 -2.07 -16.01
N THR A 95 -1.17 -1.24 -15.50
CA THR A 95 0.22 -1.55 -15.29
C THR A 95 0.69 -1.09 -13.92
N TYR A 96 1.79 -1.64 -13.42
CA TYR A 96 2.42 -1.22 -12.18
C TYR A 96 2.98 0.21 -12.30
N PHE A 97 3.43 0.58 -13.50
CA PHE A 97 3.88 1.93 -13.80
C PHE A 97 2.73 2.93 -13.68
N ALA A 98 1.58 2.66 -14.30
CA ALA A 98 0.41 3.54 -14.20
C ALA A 98 -0.08 3.69 -12.76
N LEU A 99 -0.09 2.61 -11.97
CA LEU A 99 -0.40 2.66 -10.55
C LEU A 99 0.57 3.58 -9.78
N LEU A 100 1.87 3.47 -10.05
CA LEU A 100 2.88 4.31 -9.41
C LEU A 100 2.71 5.78 -9.74
N GLU A 101 2.44 6.10 -11.01
CA GLU A 101 2.19 7.49 -11.48
C GLU A 101 0.96 8.10 -10.80
N GLU A 102 -0.11 7.33 -10.64
CA GLU A 102 -1.33 7.79 -9.97
C GLU A 102 -1.11 8.07 -8.49
N ILE A 103 -0.37 7.20 -7.79
CA ILE A 103 0.00 7.42 -6.38
C ILE A 103 0.88 8.67 -6.26
N TYR A 104 1.85 8.83 -7.16
CA TYR A 104 2.70 10.01 -7.19
C TYR A 104 1.87 11.29 -7.40
N ALA A 105 1.02 11.32 -8.40
CA ALA A 105 0.17 12.46 -8.72
C ALA A 105 -0.75 12.83 -7.55
N THR A 106 -1.26 11.83 -6.84
CA THR A 106 -2.09 12.05 -5.64
C THR A 106 -1.34 12.75 -4.54
N LEU A 107 -0.15 12.26 -4.20
CA LEU A 107 0.68 12.90 -3.18
C LEU A 107 1.14 14.30 -3.60
N ASP A 108 1.46 14.49 -4.88
CA ASP A 108 1.84 15.79 -5.42
C ASP A 108 0.68 16.79 -5.34
N ASN A 109 -0.54 16.35 -5.67
CA ASN A 109 -1.74 17.17 -5.54
C ASN A 109 -2.06 17.54 -4.08
N ILE A 110 -1.90 16.59 -3.14
CA ILE A 110 -2.07 16.88 -1.70
C ILE A 110 -1.03 17.89 -1.23
N LYS A 111 0.24 17.73 -1.64
CA LYS A 111 1.35 18.60 -1.25
C LYS A 111 1.21 20.02 -1.78
N ASN A 112 0.82 20.16 -3.03
CA ASN A 112 0.78 21.43 -3.75
C ASN A 112 -0.63 22.05 -3.83
N PHE A 113 -1.57 21.55 -3.01
CA PHE A 113 -2.94 22.09 -3.00
C PHE A 113 -2.94 23.57 -2.59
N PRO A 114 -3.65 24.45 -3.31
CA PRO A 114 -3.53 25.89 -3.13
C PRO A 114 -4.11 26.43 -1.82
N VAL A 115 -4.82 25.59 -1.04
CA VAL A 115 -5.37 25.97 0.28
C VAL A 115 -4.56 25.29 1.38
N ASP A 116 -3.76 26.06 2.08
CA ASP A 116 -2.95 25.58 3.18
C ASP A 116 -3.77 24.93 4.28
N GLY A 117 -3.28 23.79 4.76
CA GLY A 117 -3.87 23.07 5.89
C GLY A 117 -5.22 22.40 5.61
N LEU A 118 -5.63 22.28 4.35
CA LEU A 118 -6.83 21.54 3.96
C LEU A 118 -6.61 20.01 4.05
N PHE A 119 -5.43 19.56 3.72
CA PHE A 119 -5.02 18.16 3.76
C PHE A 119 -3.92 17.92 4.77
N LEU A 120 -3.79 16.66 5.19
CA LEU A 120 -2.69 16.20 6.03
C LEU A 120 -1.59 15.58 5.17
N PRO A 121 -0.31 15.79 5.52
CA PRO A 121 0.79 15.14 4.83
C PRO A 121 0.69 13.62 4.91
N CYS A 122 0.90 12.95 3.78
CA CYS A 122 0.90 11.50 3.69
C CYS A 122 2.28 10.97 3.34
N LYS A 123 2.51 9.71 3.67
CA LYS A 123 3.63 8.89 3.23
C LYS A 123 3.10 7.54 2.73
N VAL A 124 3.81 6.90 1.82
CA VAL A 124 3.35 5.68 1.15
C VAL A 124 4.46 4.63 1.14
N ALA A 125 4.09 3.37 1.35
CA ALA A 125 4.92 2.21 1.06
C ALA A 125 4.21 1.28 0.07
N ILE A 126 4.95 0.77 -0.93
CA ILE A 126 4.44 -0.10 -1.98
C ILE A 126 5.32 -1.35 -2.09
N HIS A 127 4.71 -2.50 -2.10
CA HIS A 127 5.38 -3.78 -2.26
C HIS A 127 4.62 -4.70 -3.21
N TYR A 128 5.35 -5.38 -4.12
CA TYR A 128 4.80 -6.48 -4.89
C TYR A 128 4.92 -7.78 -4.08
N CYS A 129 3.79 -8.40 -3.82
CA CYS A 129 3.62 -9.55 -2.95
C CYS A 129 3.45 -10.83 -3.77
N THR A 130 4.17 -11.88 -3.40
CA THR A 130 4.07 -13.21 -4.02
C THR A 130 3.54 -14.27 -3.07
N GLU A 131 3.68 -14.05 -1.77
CA GLU A 131 3.24 -14.96 -0.72
C GLU A 131 2.22 -14.30 0.21
N VAL A 132 1.03 -14.10 -0.36
CA VAL A 132 -0.14 -13.56 0.31
C VAL A 132 -1.33 -14.47 0.06
N TYR A 133 -2.21 -14.57 1.04
CA TYR A 133 -3.40 -15.39 1.04
C TYR A 133 -4.61 -14.53 1.40
N ASN A 134 -5.69 -14.63 0.60
CA ASN A 134 -6.94 -13.96 0.87
C ASN A 134 -7.78 -14.83 1.83
N VAL A 135 -7.50 -14.72 3.11
CA VAL A 135 -8.16 -15.46 4.19
C VAL A 135 -8.57 -14.51 5.31
N THR A 136 -9.54 -14.94 6.11
CA THR A 136 -9.88 -14.25 7.37
C THR A 136 -10.04 -15.25 8.48
N PHE A 137 -9.60 -14.87 9.66
CA PHE A 137 -9.80 -15.61 10.91
C PHE A 137 -10.92 -15.00 11.76
N LEU A 138 -11.53 -13.90 11.28
CA LEU A 138 -12.65 -13.22 11.90
C LEU A 138 -13.84 -13.23 10.95
N ASP A 139 -14.99 -13.69 11.44
CA ASP A 139 -16.21 -13.76 10.64
C ASP A 139 -16.64 -12.37 10.15
N GLY A 140 -17.08 -12.31 8.89
CA GLY A 140 -17.56 -11.08 8.26
C GLY A 140 -16.47 -10.08 7.80
N TYR A 141 -15.19 -10.40 7.98
CA TYR A 141 -14.08 -9.56 7.52
C TYR A 141 -13.47 -10.08 6.22
N ASN A 142 -12.95 -9.15 5.40
CA ASN A 142 -12.10 -9.47 4.26
C ASN A 142 -10.67 -9.02 4.60
N ASP A 143 -9.71 -9.93 4.53
CA ASP A 143 -8.32 -9.61 4.88
C ASP A 143 -7.33 -10.39 4.01
N TYR A 144 -6.07 -9.97 4.10
CA TYR A 144 -4.94 -10.60 3.44
C TYR A 144 -3.82 -10.85 4.44
N TYR A 145 -3.30 -12.08 4.44
CA TYR A 145 -2.24 -12.51 5.34
C TYR A 145 -1.05 -13.05 4.56
N GLY A 146 0.13 -12.82 5.06
CA GLY A 146 1.36 -13.34 4.49
C GLY A 146 2.57 -12.51 4.84
N LYS A 147 3.75 -13.09 4.72
CA LYS A 147 5.02 -12.42 5.06
C LYS A 147 5.29 -11.16 4.23
N ASP A 148 4.74 -11.09 3.01
CA ASP A 148 4.89 -9.92 2.17
C ASP A 148 4.02 -8.75 2.65
N ILE A 149 2.88 -9.00 3.33
CA ILE A 149 2.09 -7.95 4.00
C ILE A 149 2.89 -7.36 5.17
N ASP A 150 3.51 -8.22 5.99
CA ASP A 150 4.36 -7.77 7.10
C ASP A 150 5.56 -6.94 6.60
N LEU A 151 6.15 -7.33 5.47
CA LEU A 151 7.24 -6.58 4.85
C LEU A 151 6.76 -5.22 4.35
N SER A 152 5.58 -5.15 3.73
CA SER A 152 4.98 -3.88 3.27
C SER A 152 4.80 -2.90 4.43
N ALA A 153 4.26 -3.37 5.56
CA ALA A 153 4.11 -2.56 6.76
C ALA A 153 5.46 -2.08 7.35
N ARG A 154 6.51 -2.91 7.25
CA ARG A 154 7.86 -2.51 7.71
C ARG A 154 8.50 -1.46 6.81
N LEU A 155 8.29 -1.52 5.50
CA LEU A 155 8.76 -0.51 4.55
C LEU A 155 8.20 0.88 4.90
N MET A 156 6.99 0.96 5.48
CA MET A 156 6.40 2.20 5.93
C MET A 156 7.27 2.94 6.97
N SER A 157 8.05 2.24 7.79
CA SER A 157 8.99 2.85 8.74
C SER A 157 10.09 3.70 8.07
N LYS A 158 10.33 3.51 6.77
CA LYS A 158 11.30 4.25 5.96
C LYS A 158 10.68 5.41 5.20
N ALA A 159 9.36 5.46 5.12
CA ALA A 159 8.64 6.54 4.48
C ALA A 159 8.66 7.81 5.37
N LYS A 160 8.79 8.96 4.71
CA LYS A 160 8.72 10.30 5.31
C LYS A 160 7.62 11.09 4.61
N PRO A 161 7.22 12.27 5.12
CA PRO A 161 6.22 13.10 4.46
C PRO A 161 6.50 13.27 2.96
N TYR A 162 5.49 13.05 2.15
CA TYR A 162 5.55 13.17 0.69
C TYR A 162 6.62 12.28 0.05
N ARG A 163 6.83 11.09 0.60
CA ARG A 163 7.72 10.08 0.01
C ARG A 163 6.97 8.78 -0.24
N ILE A 164 7.36 8.14 -1.34
CA ILE A 164 6.91 6.80 -1.71
C ILE A 164 8.11 5.87 -1.56
N VAL A 165 7.98 4.87 -0.70
CA VAL A 165 8.98 3.80 -0.54
C VAL A 165 8.53 2.61 -1.39
N LEU A 166 9.35 2.17 -2.33
CA LEU A 166 9.10 1.07 -3.23
C LEU A 166 10.01 -0.11 -2.87
N SER A 167 9.48 -1.31 -2.68
CA SER A 167 10.34 -2.48 -2.66
C SER A 167 11.02 -2.69 -4.01
N GLU A 168 12.22 -3.29 -4.04
CA GLU A 168 12.88 -3.63 -5.29
C GLU A 168 12.04 -4.57 -6.16
N LYS A 169 11.27 -5.49 -5.55
CA LYS A 169 10.33 -6.36 -6.27
C LYS A 169 9.26 -5.56 -7.04
N PHE A 170 8.68 -4.52 -6.41
CA PHE A 170 7.71 -3.68 -7.08
C PHE A 170 8.36 -2.83 -8.18
N TYR A 171 9.55 -2.29 -7.91
CA TYR A 171 10.31 -1.54 -8.91
C TYR A 171 10.64 -2.39 -10.14
N GLN A 172 10.99 -3.66 -9.97
CA GLN A 172 11.21 -4.58 -11.09
C GLN A 172 9.96 -4.75 -11.94
N LYS A 173 8.76 -4.85 -11.33
CA LYS A 173 7.49 -4.89 -12.06
C LYS A 173 7.24 -3.61 -12.88
N VAL A 174 7.56 -2.47 -12.32
CA VAL A 174 7.51 -1.18 -13.03
C VAL A 174 8.48 -1.18 -14.22
N GLN A 175 9.69 -1.73 -14.06
CA GLN A 175 10.67 -1.81 -15.16
C GLN A 175 10.22 -2.79 -16.27
N GLU A 176 9.53 -3.88 -15.92
CA GLU A 176 8.91 -4.79 -16.89
C GLU A 176 7.87 -4.05 -17.74
N ASP A 177 6.99 -3.24 -17.14
CA ASP A 177 6.00 -2.44 -17.85
C ASP A 177 6.65 -1.40 -18.78
N ILE A 178 7.65 -0.68 -18.30
CA ILE A 178 8.39 0.32 -19.07
C ILE A 178 9.02 -0.30 -20.31
N ALA A 179 9.63 -1.47 -20.16
CA ALA A 179 10.25 -2.19 -21.28
C ALA A 179 9.19 -2.68 -22.29
N ALA A 180 8.04 -3.16 -21.78
CA ALA A 180 6.96 -3.67 -22.62
C ALA A 180 6.26 -2.58 -23.45
N GLU A 181 6.10 -1.39 -22.86
CA GLU A 181 5.38 -0.25 -23.47
C GLU A 181 6.33 0.76 -24.16
N ASN A 182 7.66 0.50 -24.18
CA ASN A 182 8.68 1.42 -24.71
C ASN A 182 8.61 2.82 -24.09
N ILE A 183 8.29 2.92 -22.80
CA ILE A 183 8.27 4.18 -22.06
C ILE A 183 9.71 4.61 -21.81
N GLN A 184 9.99 5.92 -22.02
CA GLN A 184 11.32 6.44 -21.71
C GLN A 184 11.53 6.46 -20.19
N PRO A 185 12.65 5.92 -19.67
CA PRO A 185 12.91 5.83 -18.21
C PRO A 185 12.91 7.19 -17.49
N GLU A 186 13.10 8.27 -18.21
CA GLU A 186 13.13 9.64 -17.68
C GLU A 186 11.74 10.29 -17.60
N GLN A 187 10.72 9.59 -18.05
CA GLN A 187 9.34 10.07 -17.99
C GLN A 187 8.72 9.80 -16.61
N GLY A 188 7.79 10.65 -16.25
CA GLY A 188 6.98 10.52 -15.05
C GLY A 188 7.75 10.64 -13.73
N CYS A 189 7.28 9.96 -12.72
CA CYS A 189 7.79 10.05 -11.36
C CYS A 189 9.14 9.35 -11.14
N LEU A 190 9.58 8.49 -12.07
CA LEU A 190 10.83 7.73 -11.94
C LEU A 190 12.08 8.63 -11.89
N LYS A 191 12.02 9.80 -12.52
CA LYS A 191 13.09 10.82 -12.45
C LYS A 191 13.37 11.32 -11.02
N PHE A 192 12.43 11.10 -10.09
CA PHE A 192 12.56 11.52 -8.69
C PHE A 192 13.00 10.39 -7.76
N ILE A 193 13.44 9.25 -8.31
CA ILE A 193 14.04 8.17 -7.50
C ILE A 193 15.38 8.67 -6.93
N THR A 194 15.49 8.63 -5.59
CA THR A 194 16.67 9.15 -4.87
C THR A 194 17.81 8.14 -4.74
N GLY A 195 17.56 6.87 -5.01
CA GLY A 195 18.58 5.82 -4.93
C GLY A 195 18.02 4.47 -4.51
N LYS A 196 18.92 3.48 -4.44
CA LYS A 196 18.66 2.14 -3.93
C LYS A 196 19.26 2.00 -2.54
N TYR A 197 18.48 1.47 -1.62
CA TYR A 197 18.84 1.26 -0.22
C TYR A 197 18.76 -0.24 0.09
N ILE A 198 19.58 -0.69 1.02
CA ILE A 198 19.58 -2.08 1.50
C ILE A 198 19.65 -2.03 3.02
N GLU A 199 18.66 -2.59 3.69
CA GLU A 199 18.58 -2.55 5.15
C GLU A 199 17.98 -3.83 5.74
N ASP A 200 18.35 -4.10 7.00
CA ASP A 200 17.76 -5.15 7.80
C ASP A 200 16.49 -4.66 8.50
N PHE A 201 15.43 -5.44 8.42
CA PHE A 201 14.20 -5.21 9.14
C PHE A 201 13.99 -6.28 10.21
N LYS A 202 13.55 -5.88 11.40
CA LYS A 202 13.28 -6.79 12.51
C LYS A 202 12.32 -7.91 12.08
N GLY A 203 12.76 -9.16 12.24
CA GLY A 203 11.95 -10.35 11.91
C GLY A 203 11.93 -10.71 10.42
N VAL A 204 12.66 -10.00 9.56
CA VAL A 204 12.89 -10.37 8.16
C VAL A 204 14.26 -11.03 8.06
N PRO A 205 14.36 -12.27 7.53
CA PRO A 205 15.60 -13.07 7.63
C PRO A 205 16.72 -12.62 6.68
N ARG A 206 16.45 -11.67 5.78
CA ARG A 206 17.42 -11.16 4.80
C ARG A 206 17.30 -9.65 4.67
N PRO A 207 18.38 -8.94 4.34
CA PRO A 207 18.30 -7.52 3.99
C PRO A 207 17.29 -7.28 2.87
N VAL A 208 16.58 -6.18 2.97
CA VAL A 208 15.55 -5.78 2.02
C VAL A 208 16.04 -4.61 1.20
N GLU A 209 15.94 -4.75 -0.11
CA GLU A 209 16.24 -3.70 -1.07
C GLU A 209 14.98 -2.87 -1.36
N TYR A 210 15.13 -1.55 -1.32
CA TYR A 210 14.05 -0.63 -1.61
C TYR A 210 14.56 0.66 -2.23
N ARG A 211 13.64 1.42 -2.82
CA ARG A 211 13.90 2.74 -3.40
C ARG A 211 12.96 3.78 -2.81
N ILE A 212 13.31 5.04 -2.93
CA ILE A 212 12.49 6.16 -2.48
C ILE A 212 12.24 7.11 -3.65
N ILE A 213 10.98 7.49 -3.85
CA ILE A 213 10.60 8.61 -4.71
C ILE A 213 10.29 9.80 -3.81
N GLN A 214 10.86 10.94 -4.13
CA GLN A 214 10.54 12.21 -3.50
C GLN A 214 9.45 12.90 -4.31
N VAL A 215 8.30 13.15 -3.70
CA VAL A 215 7.23 13.96 -4.26
C VAL A 215 7.45 15.44 -3.94
#